data_59434fb45c3f37bf383423e4b921033e
#
_entry.id   59434fb45c3f37bf383423e4b921033e
#
_cell.length_a   1.000
_cell.length_b   1.000
_cell.length_c   1.000
_cell.angle_alpha   90.00
_cell.angle_beta   90.00
_cell.angle_gamma   90.00
#
_symmetry.space_group_name_H-M   'P 1'
#
loop_
_entity.id
_entity.type
_entity.pdbx_description
1 polymer ?
#
loop_
_entity_poly.entity_id
_entity_poly.type
_entity_poly.pdbx_seq_one_letter_code
_entity_poly.pdbx_strand_id
1 'polypeptide(L)'
;TSWIHPTKYCGVWWNMIVGTKTWSYTNDLPSVRLGVTDYSKCKPNGTHGATNEEVKRYIDFAAKNGLQEVLVEGWNEGWEDWFGHQKLDVFDFVTPYPDFNIKMLNEYAHSKGVKLMMHHETSAAALNYERHLENAFQLMNKYGYDAVKTGYVGDIIPRGEYHYSQLMNNHYQRVVETAAKHHIMVNAHEATRPTGICRTWPNLVGNESARGTEYEAF
;
A
#
# COMPACT_ATOMS: atom_id res chain seq x y z
N THR A 1 21.14 8.13 7.39
CA THR A 1 20.87 6.87 6.65
C THR A 1 20.85 5.63 7.56
N SER A 2 21.10 5.78 8.87
CA SER A 2 21.11 4.65 9.83
C SER A 2 19.77 3.90 9.97
N TRP A 3 18.67 4.51 9.57
CA TRP A 3 17.32 3.93 9.58
C TRP A 3 16.98 3.12 8.31
N ILE A 4 17.83 3.20 7.27
CA ILE A 4 17.66 2.43 6.03
C ILE A 4 18.33 1.07 6.18
N HIS A 5 17.61 0.02 5.89
CA HIS A 5 18.11 -1.35 6.02
C HIS A 5 17.51 -2.26 4.93
N PRO A 6 18.22 -3.32 4.51
CA PRO A 6 17.62 -4.34 3.65
C PRO A 6 16.56 -5.10 4.43
N THR A 7 15.49 -5.47 3.76
CA THR A 7 14.41 -6.23 4.38
C THR A 7 13.95 -7.39 3.51
N LYS A 8 13.52 -8.47 4.15
CA LYS A 8 12.81 -9.58 3.49
C LYS A 8 11.40 -9.57 4.04
N TYR A 9 10.43 -9.65 3.16
CA TYR A 9 9.02 -9.64 3.56
C TYR A 9 8.20 -10.69 2.81
N CYS A 10 7.07 -11.06 3.37
CA CYS A 10 5.97 -11.72 2.68
C CYS A 10 4.76 -10.79 2.64
N GLY A 11 3.78 -11.09 1.80
CA GLY A 11 2.65 -10.19 1.59
C GLY A 11 1.29 -10.89 1.65
N VAL A 12 0.34 -10.27 2.33
CA VAL A 12 -1.10 -10.52 2.18
C VAL A 12 -1.50 -9.88 0.86
N TRP A 13 -1.44 -10.66 -0.21
CA TRP A 13 -1.58 -10.18 -1.58
C TRP A 13 -1.89 -11.32 -2.57
N TRP A 14 -1.12 -12.43 -2.55
CA TRP A 14 -1.23 -13.49 -3.55
C TRP A 14 -2.61 -14.14 -3.59
N ASN A 15 -3.26 -14.29 -2.45
CA ASN A 15 -4.63 -14.82 -2.34
C ASN A 15 -5.65 -13.97 -3.10
N MET A 16 -5.41 -12.65 -3.20
CA MET A 16 -6.25 -11.74 -3.97
C MET A 16 -5.99 -11.88 -5.47
N ILE A 17 -4.72 -11.98 -5.87
CA ILE A 17 -4.33 -12.17 -7.28
C ILE A 17 -4.94 -13.45 -7.85
N VAL A 18 -4.89 -14.56 -7.12
CA VAL A 18 -5.47 -15.85 -7.57
C VAL A 18 -6.98 -15.97 -7.30
N GLY A 19 -7.63 -14.91 -6.83
CA GLY A 19 -9.08 -14.83 -6.69
C GLY A 19 -9.69 -15.64 -5.53
N THR A 20 -8.86 -16.13 -4.58
CA THR A 20 -9.37 -16.85 -3.38
C THR A 20 -9.75 -15.90 -2.25
N LYS A 21 -9.26 -14.67 -2.30
CA LYS A 21 -9.59 -13.57 -1.39
C LYS A 21 -9.83 -12.29 -2.19
N THR A 22 -10.32 -11.24 -1.51
CA THR A 22 -10.60 -9.92 -2.10
C THR A 22 -9.80 -8.84 -1.39
N TRP A 23 -9.45 -7.76 -2.12
CA TRP A 23 -8.95 -6.52 -1.48
C TRP A 23 -10.08 -5.77 -0.79
N SER A 24 -11.32 -5.89 -1.31
CA SER A 24 -12.51 -5.23 -0.78
C SER A 24 -13.07 -5.95 0.45
N TYR A 25 -13.65 -5.16 1.36
CA TYR A 25 -14.29 -5.63 2.58
C TYR A 25 -15.74 -6.10 2.36
N THR A 26 -16.46 -5.44 1.45
CA THR A 26 -17.91 -5.63 1.28
C THR A 26 -18.32 -5.77 -0.18
N ASN A 27 -19.50 -6.35 -0.42
CA ASN A 27 -20.18 -6.36 -1.71
C ASN A 27 -21.40 -5.41 -1.74
N ASP A 28 -21.64 -4.68 -0.65
CA ASP A 28 -22.83 -3.82 -0.53
C ASP A 28 -22.69 -2.47 -1.26
N LEU A 29 -21.47 -2.11 -1.69
CA LEU A 29 -21.17 -0.80 -2.23
C LEU A 29 -20.87 -0.87 -3.75
N PRO A 30 -21.77 -0.38 -4.60
CA PRO A 30 -21.49 -0.25 -6.04
C PRO A 30 -20.59 0.93 -6.36
N SER A 31 -20.43 1.87 -5.43
CA SER A 31 -19.57 3.04 -5.55
C SER A 31 -19.15 3.55 -4.19
N VAL A 32 -17.93 4.09 -4.11
CA VAL A 32 -17.33 4.64 -2.89
C VAL A 32 -17.13 6.14 -3.05
N ARG A 33 -17.47 6.90 -2.02
CA ARG A 33 -17.16 8.33 -1.90
C ARG A 33 -16.27 8.58 -0.70
N LEU A 34 -15.06 9.02 -0.97
CA LEU A 34 -14.08 9.33 0.06
C LEU A 34 -14.63 10.32 1.10
N GLY A 35 -14.51 9.96 2.40
CA GLY A 35 -15.03 10.78 3.50
C GLY A 35 -16.55 10.83 3.66
N VAL A 36 -17.32 10.09 2.86
CA VAL A 36 -18.80 10.06 2.90
C VAL A 36 -19.33 8.65 3.09
N THR A 37 -18.74 7.65 2.42
CA THR A 37 -19.17 6.26 2.54
C THR A 37 -18.93 5.75 3.97
N ASP A 38 -19.97 5.18 4.56
CA ASP A 38 -19.96 4.70 5.95
C ASP A 38 -19.89 3.17 5.98
N TYR A 39 -18.68 2.64 6.10
CA TYR A 39 -18.42 1.20 6.13
C TYR A 39 -18.98 0.50 7.37
N SER A 40 -19.29 1.24 8.45
CA SER A 40 -19.91 0.64 9.64
C SER A 40 -21.31 0.06 9.37
N LYS A 41 -21.95 0.48 8.28
CA LYS A 41 -23.26 0.00 7.83
C LYS A 41 -23.19 -1.16 6.84
N CYS A 42 -21.99 -1.49 6.38
CA CYS A 42 -21.78 -2.56 5.39
C CYS A 42 -21.52 -3.90 6.07
N LYS A 43 -21.90 -4.96 5.39
CA LYS A 43 -21.60 -6.33 5.82
C LYS A 43 -20.28 -6.79 5.22
N PRO A 44 -19.42 -7.48 6.01
CA PRO A 44 -18.22 -8.10 5.45
C PRO A 44 -18.63 -9.15 4.41
N ASN A 45 -17.88 -9.22 3.29
CA ASN A 45 -18.14 -10.19 2.23
C ASN A 45 -17.67 -11.62 2.58
N GLY A 46 -16.94 -11.79 3.68
CA GLY A 46 -16.39 -13.07 4.13
C GLY A 46 -15.16 -13.56 3.37
N THR A 47 -14.71 -12.81 2.37
CA THR A 47 -13.52 -13.15 1.54
C THR A 47 -12.40 -12.14 1.65
N HIS A 48 -12.57 -11.06 2.41
CA HIS A 48 -11.55 -10.04 2.60
C HIS A 48 -10.22 -10.65 3.08
N GLY A 49 -9.10 -10.29 2.41
CA GLY A 49 -7.79 -10.87 2.69
C GLY A 49 -7.05 -10.20 3.85
N ALA A 50 -7.27 -8.91 4.08
CA ALA A 50 -6.55 -8.13 5.09
C ALA A 50 -7.25 -8.14 6.46
N THR A 51 -7.88 -9.25 6.85
CA THR A 51 -8.51 -9.37 8.16
C THR A 51 -7.48 -9.46 9.29
N ASN A 52 -7.88 -9.08 10.51
CA ASN A 52 -7.03 -9.22 11.70
C ASN A 52 -6.48 -10.64 11.86
N GLU A 53 -7.30 -11.66 11.60
CA GLU A 53 -6.91 -13.06 11.73
C GLU A 53 -5.87 -13.46 10.68
N GLU A 54 -6.12 -13.13 9.41
CA GLU A 54 -5.20 -13.49 8.33
C GLU A 54 -3.86 -12.79 8.46
N VAL A 55 -3.86 -11.50 8.78
CA VAL A 55 -2.63 -10.73 8.98
C VAL A 55 -1.80 -11.31 10.13
N LYS A 56 -2.42 -11.73 11.24
CA LYS A 56 -1.70 -12.41 12.33
C LYS A 56 -1.03 -13.70 11.87
N ARG A 57 -1.70 -14.50 11.04
CA ARG A 57 -1.10 -15.72 10.47
C ARG A 57 0.16 -15.41 9.67
N TYR A 58 0.15 -14.33 8.86
CA TYR A 58 1.33 -13.89 8.12
C TYR A 58 2.43 -13.36 9.03
N ILE A 59 2.09 -12.64 10.09
CA ILE A 59 3.07 -12.18 11.10
C ILE A 59 3.74 -13.38 11.77
N ASP A 60 2.97 -14.40 12.19
CA ASP A 60 3.52 -15.62 12.80
C ASP A 60 4.41 -16.39 11.83
N PHE A 61 4.00 -16.47 10.56
CA PHE A 61 4.81 -17.08 9.50
C PHE A 61 6.13 -16.31 9.30
N ALA A 62 6.08 -14.99 9.22
CA ALA A 62 7.26 -14.14 9.06
C ALA A 62 8.23 -14.33 10.23
N ALA A 63 7.74 -14.24 11.45
CA ALA A 63 8.54 -14.45 12.66
C ALA A 63 9.22 -15.83 12.70
N LYS A 64 8.46 -16.89 12.37
CA LYS A 64 8.97 -18.26 12.34
C LYS A 64 10.06 -18.48 11.28
N ASN A 65 9.98 -17.75 10.16
CA ASN A 65 10.87 -17.96 9.00
C ASN A 65 11.95 -16.88 8.86
N GLY A 66 12.14 -16.01 9.86
CA GLY A 66 13.19 -14.99 9.86
C GLY A 66 12.98 -13.89 8.80
N LEU A 67 11.71 -13.61 8.47
CA LEU A 67 11.33 -12.45 7.66
C LEU A 67 11.13 -11.24 8.58
N GLN A 68 11.53 -10.07 8.11
CA GLN A 68 11.49 -8.85 8.91
C GLN A 68 10.14 -8.15 8.84
N GLU A 69 9.44 -8.28 7.70
CA GLU A 69 8.22 -7.53 7.47
C GLU A 69 7.10 -8.35 6.82
N VAL A 70 5.88 -7.86 6.99
CA VAL A 70 4.67 -8.35 6.32
C VAL A 70 4.00 -7.18 5.61
N LEU A 71 3.95 -7.23 4.29
CA LEU A 71 3.14 -6.33 3.46
C LEU A 71 1.67 -6.71 3.61
N VAL A 72 0.78 -5.72 3.75
CA VAL A 72 -0.66 -5.95 3.77
C VAL A 72 -1.34 -5.07 2.74
N GLU A 73 -1.79 -5.65 1.64
CA GLU A 73 -2.68 -5.00 0.69
C GLU A 73 -4.14 -5.10 1.14
N GLY A 74 -4.99 -4.18 0.70
CA GLY A 74 -6.42 -4.19 1.04
C GLY A 74 -6.73 -3.80 2.49
N TRP A 75 -5.81 -3.16 3.19
CA TRP A 75 -5.99 -2.79 4.59
C TRP A 75 -6.95 -1.61 4.83
N ASN A 76 -7.06 -0.70 3.86
CA ASN A 76 -7.78 0.57 3.94
C ASN A 76 -9.04 0.58 3.09
N GLU A 77 -9.97 1.46 3.40
CA GLU A 77 -11.23 1.65 2.69
C GLU A 77 -11.01 2.10 1.22
N GLY A 78 -11.90 1.66 0.31
CA GLY A 78 -11.96 2.12 -1.09
C GLY A 78 -11.84 1.06 -2.17
N TRP A 79 -11.43 -0.15 -1.85
CA TRP A 79 -11.14 -1.20 -2.84
C TRP A 79 -12.37 -1.77 -3.56
N GLU A 80 -13.58 -1.42 -3.15
CA GLU A 80 -14.82 -1.80 -3.84
C GLU A 80 -14.99 -1.09 -5.19
N ASP A 81 -14.33 0.05 -5.37
CA ASP A 81 -14.59 0.96 -6.49
C ASP A 81 -13.29 1.61 -7.01
N TRP A 82 -12.20 0.85 -7.11
CA TRP A 82 -10.88 1.38 -7.46
C TRP A 82 -10.44 1.06 -8.89
N PHE A 83 -10.46 -0.20 -9.28
CA PHE A 83 -9.88 -0.66 -10.54
C PHE A 83 -10.81 -0.40 -11.73
N GLY A 84 -10.26 0.18 -12.80
CA GLY A 84 -10.98 0.42 -14.05
C GLY A 84 -11.96 1.59 -14.05
N HIS A 85 -12.22 2.22 -12.90
CA HIS A 85 -13.20 3.30 -12.78
C HIS A 85 -12.59 4.69 -12.98
N GLN A 86 -11.27 4.81 -13.01
CA GLN A 86 -10.53 6.07 -13.22
C GLN A 86 -11.03 7.22 -12.32
N LYS A 87 -11.18 6.94 -11.03
CA LYS A 87 -11.67 7.91 -10.05
C LYS A 87 -10.53 8.72 -9.44
N LEU A 88 -10.78 10.01 -9.22
CA LEU A 88 -9.80 10.90 -8.60
C LEU A 88 -9.59 10.61 -7.12
N ASP A 89 -10.65 10.26 -6.40
CA ASP A 89 -10.65 10.22 -4.94
C ASP A 89 -11.09 8.84 -4.44
N VAL A 90 -10.22 7.82 -4.62
CA VAL A 90 -10.52 6.44 -4.17
C VAL A 90 -10.06 6.21 -2.74
N PHE A 91 -8.82 6.58 -2.40
CA PHE A 91 -8.17 6.27 -1.14
C PHE A 91 -7.77 7.53 -0.36
N ASP A 92 -7.86 7.48 0.95
CA ASP A 92 -7.35 8.52 1.86
C ASP A 92 -6.03 8.15 2.55
N PHE A 93 -5.63 6.87 2.44
CA PHE A 93 -4.38 6.32 2.99
C PHE A 93 -4.27 6.37 4.51
N VAL A 94 -5.37 6.58 5.23
CA VAL A 94 -5.37 6.68 6.69
C VAL A 94 -6.51 5.91 7.36
N THR A 95 -7.59 5.55 6.63
CA THR A 95 -8.75 4.90 7.21
C THR A 95 -8.73 3.38 6.95
N PRO A 96 -8.48 2.55 7.98
CA PRO A 96 -8.51 1.11 7.84
C PRO A 96 -9.95 0.59 7.70
N TYR A 97 -10.10 -0.57 7.07
CA TYR A 97 -11.35 -1.31 7.10
C TYR A 97 -11.75 -1.74 8.53
N PRO A 98 -13.05 -1.97 8.80
CA PRO A 98 -13.53 -2.32 10.16
C PRO A 98 -12.90 -3.59 10.75
N ASP A 99 -12.45 -4.52 9.91
CA ASP A 99 -11.82 -5.78 10.30
C ASP A 99 -10.29 -5.76 10.29
N PHE A 100 -9.68 -4.58 10.06
CA PHE A 100 -8.25 -4.34 10.15
C PHE A 100 -7.91 -3.38 11.29
N ASN A 101 -7.55 -3.91 12.45
CA ASN A 101 -7.15 -3.10 13.60
C ASN A 101 -5.66 -2.75 13.51
N ILE A 102 -5.35 -1.61 12.89
CA ILE A 102 -3.98 -1.16 12.62
C ILE A 102 -3.11 -1.09 13.88
N LYS A 103 -3.67 -0.62 15.01
CA LYS A 103 -2.94 -0.52 16.27
C LYS A 103 -2.58 -1.91 16.81
N MET A 104 -3.57 -2.76 17.00
CA MET A 104 -3.40 -4.09 17.55
C MET A 104 -2.45 -4.95 16.69
N LEU A 105 -2.56 -4.84 15.36
CA LEU A 105 -1.73 -5.62 14.44
C LEU A 105 -0.26 -5.18 14.48
N ASN A 106 0.02 -3.87 14.56
CA ASN A 106 1.39 -3.39 14.72
C ASN A 106 1.98 -3.78 16.08
N GLU A 107 1.22 -3.65 17.17
CA GLU A 107 1.65 -4.10 18.48
C GLU A 107 1.95 -5.62 18.49
N TYR A 108 1.10 -6.42 17.84
CA TYR A 108 1.30 -7.86 17.71
C TYR A 108 2.57 -8.19 16.90
N ALA A 109 2.75 -7.55 15.74
CA ALA A 109 3.94 -7.74 14.91
C ALA A 109 5.22 -7.39 15.68
N HIS A 110 5.27 -6.23 16.33
CA HIS A 110 6.41 -5.80 17.13
C HIS A 110 6.72 -6.77 18.27
N SER A 111 5.70 -7.34 18.92
CA SER A 111 5.89 -8.37 19.96
C SER A 111 6.57 -9.65 19.45
N LYS A 112 6.49 -9.89 18.15
CA LYS A 112 7.12 -11.03 17.46
C LYS A 112 8.46 -10.67 16.79
N GLY A 113 8.92 -9.41 16.91
CA GLY A 113 10.12 -8.93 16.22
C GLY A 113 9.94 -8.72 14.71
N VAL A 114 8.69 -8.56 14.26
CA VAL A 114 8.31 -8.31 12.86
C VAL A 114 7.69 -6.92 12.77
N LYS A 115 7.78 -6.27 11.61
CA LYS A 115 7.04 -5.05 11.31
C LYS A 115 5.99 -5.29 10.22
N LEU A 116 5.01 -4.42 10.13
CA LEU A 116 4.16 -4.35 8.95
C LEU A 116 4.76 -3.38 7.95
N MET A 117 4.73 -3.74 6.67
CA MET A 117 5.00 -2.84 5.55
C MET A 117 3.68 -2.24 5.09
N MET A 118 3.63 -0.92 4.97
CA MET A 118 2.46 -0.20 4.50
C MET A 118 2.26 -0.40 2.99
N HIS A 119 1.01 -0.40 2.56
CA HIS A 119 0.63 -0.38 1.15
C HIS A 119 -0.17 0.88 0.81
N HIS A 120 0.31 1.65 -0.13
CA HIS A 120 -0.38 2.81 -0.70
C HIS A 120 -0.64 2.57 -2.19
N GLU A 121 -1.73 1.85 -2.51
CA GLU A 121 -2.25 1.84 -3.89
C GLU A 121 -2.95 3.17 -4.16
N THR A 122 -2.62 3.81 -5.27
CA THR A 122 -3.15 5.13 -5.62
C THR A 122 -4.29 5.07 -6.62
N SER A 123 -4.56 3.91 -7.23
CA SER A 123 -5.43 3.77 -8.42
C SER A 123 -5.04 4.74 -9.53
N ALA A 124 -3.72 4.99 -9.66
CA ALA A 124 -3.09 5.95 -10.58
C ALA A 124 -3.49 7.42 -10.39
N ALA A 125 -4.22 7.77 -9.30
CA ALA A 125 -4.63 9.13 -8.97
C ALA A 125 -3.52 9.88 -8.20
N ALA A 126 -2.45 10.26 -8.92
CA ALA A 126 -1.24 10.83 -8.32
C ALA A 126 -1.50 12.09 -7.50
N LEU A 127 -2.34 13.00 -7.99
CA LEU A 127 -2.65 14.25 -7.28
C LEU A 127 -3.49 14.01 -6.01
N ASN A 128 -4.32 12.97 -5.98
CA ASN A 128 -4.99 12.56 -4.75
C ASN A 128 -3.98 12.06 -3.72
N TYR A 129 -3.04 11.23 -4.14
CA TYR A 129 -2.00 10.75 -3.25
C TYR A 129 -1.16 11.91 -2.69
N GLU A 130 -0.76 12.88 -3.50
CA GLU A 130 -0.01 14.06 -3.04
C GLU A 130 -0.74 14.86 -1.96
N ARG A 131 -2.06 14.99 -2.06
CA ARG A 131 -2.87 15.67 -1.03
C ARG A 131 -2.85 14.97 0.32
N HIS A 132 -2.64 13.66 0.33
CA HIS A 132 -2.70 12.82 1.53
C HIS A 132 -1.33 12.39 2.07
N LEU A 133 -0.24 12.63 1.34
CA LEU A 133 1.11 12.14 1.67
C LEU A 133 1.51 12.41 3.12
N GLU A 134 1.35 13.64 3.57
CA GLU A 134 1.77 14.04 4.92
C GLU A 134 1.00 13.27 5.99
N ASN A 135 -0.34 13.22 5.87
CA ASN A 135 -1.19 12.49 6.82
C ASN A 135 -0.91 10.98 6.80
N ALA A 136 -0.67 10.43 5.60
CA ALA A 136 -0.37 9.01 5.43
C ALA A 136 0.96 8.63 6.11
N PHE A 137 2.01 9.43 5.94
CA PHE A 137 3.29 9.17 6.59
C PHE A 137 3.29 9.45 8.09
N GLN A 138 2.51 10.42 8.54
CA GLN A 138 2.28 10.63 9.98
C GLN A 138 1.57 9.42 10.61
N LEU A 139 0.58 8.83 9.93
CA LEU A 139 -0.07 7.60 10.39
C LEU A 139 0.95 6.45 10.49
N MET A 140 1.82 6.31 9.50
CA MET A 140 2.86 5.30 9.50
C MET A 140 3.79 5.46 10.71
N ASN A 141 4.28 6.68 10.95
CA ASN A 141 5.13 6.97 12.10
C ASN A 141 4.43 6.68 13.43
N LYS A 142 3.13 7.02 13.53
CA LYS A 142 2.31 6.76 14.73
C LYS A 142 2.28 5.28 15.11
N TYR A 143 2.25 4.39 14.13
CA TYR A 143 2.12 2.94 14.35
C TYR A 143 3.42 2.17 14.13
N GLY A 144 4.54 2.85 13.86
CA GLY A 144 5.88 2.26 13.79
C GLY A 144 6.19 1.54 12.48
N TYR A 145 5.51 1.90 11.39
CA TYR A 145 5.93 1.49 10.05
C TYR A 145 7.22 2.23 9.64
N ASP A 146 8.10 1.56 8.92
CA ASP A 146 9.31 2.15 8.37
C ASP A 146 9.49 1.92 6.86
N ALA A 147 8.56 1.20 6.25
CA ALA A 147 8.56 0.94 4.82
C ALA A 147 7.15 1.01 4.22
N VAL A 148 7.06 1.48 2.97
CA VAL A 148 5.84 1.52 2.18
C VAL A 148 6.06 0.94 0.80
N LYS A 149 5.13 0.09 0.34
CA LYS A 149 4.94 -0.23 -1.08
C LYS A 149 3.96 0.77 -1.66
N THR A 150 4.37 1.52 -2.69
CA THR A 150 3.47 2.40 -3.45
C THR A 150 3.04 1.75 -4.75
N GLY A 151 1.81 1.97 -5.20
CA GLY A 151 1.27 1.44 -6.45
C GLY A 151 0.52 2.48 -7.27
N TYR A 152 0.51 2.31 -8.60
CA TYR A 152 -0.13 3.22 -9.56
C TYR A 152 -0.83 2.40 -10.66
N VAL A 153 -1.65 1.46 -10.24
CA VAL A 153 -2.36 0.57 -11.17
C VAL A 153 -3.40 1.32 -11.98
N GLY A 154 -3.36 1.15 -13.30
CA GLY A 154 -4.28 1.76 -14.24
C GLY A 154 -3.72 2.96 -14.98
N ASP A 155 -4.61 3.67 -15.69
CA ASP A 155 -4.24 4.88 -16.43
C ASP A 155 -4.07 6.07 -15.48
N ILE A 156 -2.99 6.82 -15.69
CA ILE A 156 -2.68 7.97 -14.82
C ILE A 156 -3.81 9.01 -14.85
N ILE A 157 -4.10 9.52 -13.67
CA ILE A 157 -4.95 10.67 -13.44
C ILE A 157 -4.07 11.82 -12.90
N PRO A 158 -4.02 12.97 -13.58
CA PRO A 158 -4.95 13.49 -14.62
C PRO A 158 -4.78 12.84 -16.00
N ARG A 159 -5.88 12.76 -16.76
CA ARG A 159 -5.89 12.22 -18.13
C ARG A 159 -4.93 12.97 -19.04
N GLY A 160 -4.25 12.21 -19.90
CA GLY A 160 -3.23 12.73 -20.80
C GLY A 160 -1.80 12.62 -20.24
N GLU A 161 -1.68 12.25 -18.98
CA GLU A 161 -0.40 11.90 -18.37
C GLU A 161 -0.15 10.39 -18.42
N TYR A 162 1.11 10.00 -18.32
CA TYR A 162 1.56 8.62 -18.38
C TYR A 162 2.54 8.34 -17.25
N HIS A 163 2.74 7.08 -16.89
CA HIS A 163 3.68 6.65 -15.83
C HIS A 163 5.10 7.22 -16.02
N TYR A 164 5.49 7.56 -17.25
CA TYR A 164 6.82 8.10 -17.58
C TYR A 164 6.81 9.59 -17.94
N SER A 165 5.68 10.29 -17.74
CA SER A 165 5.59 11.72 -18.01
C SER A 165 6.42 12.55 -17.03
N GLN A 166 6.68 13.80 -17.39
CA GLN A 166 7.42 14.71 -16.49
C GLN A 166 6.67 14.95 -15.17
N LEU A 167 5.35 15.03 -15.22
CA LEU A 167 4.51 15.17 -14.02
C LEU A 167 4.73 13.99 -13.08
N MET A 168 4.70 12.76 -13.61
CA MET A 168 4.87 11.56 -12.79
C MET A 168 6.30 11.39 -12.30
N ASN A 169 7.32 11.71 -13.08
CA ASN A 169 8.70 11.72 -12.61
C ASN A 169 8.89 12.67 -11.41
N ASN A 170 8.32 13.87 -11.50
CA ASN A 170 8.34 14.83 -10.39
C ASN A 170 7.54 14.32 -9.17
N HIS A 171 6.43 13.63 -9.43
CA HIS A 171 5.60 13.02 -8.39
C HIS A 171 6.36 11.92 -7.64
N TYR A 172 6.97 10.96 -8.33
CA TYR A 172 7.73 9.88 -7.69
C TYR A 172 8.88 10.43 -6.84
N GLN A 173 9.60 11.42 -7.34
CA GLN A 173 10.65 12.08 -6.57
C GLN A 173 10.08 12.73 -5.30
N ARG A 174 8.96 13.44 -5.39
CA ARG A 174 8.31 14.10 -4.26
C ARG A 174 7.86 13.10 -3.20
N VAL A 175 7.32 11.94 -3.62
CA VAL A 175 6.98 10.85 -2.70
C VAL A 175 8.20 10.35 -1.93
N VAL A 176 9.30 10.07 -2.63
CA VAL A 176 10.55 9.58 -2.03
C VAL A 176 11.14 10.61 -1.06
N GLU A 177 11.17 11.89 -1.45
CA GLU A 177 11.67 12.98 -0.61
C GLU A 177 10.82 13.19 0.64
N THR A 178 9.49 13.11 0.51
CA THR A 178 8.59 13.23 1.65
C THR A 178 8.72 12.03 2.58
N ALA A 179 8.79 10.82 2.04
CA ALA A 179 9.06 9.61 2.82
C ALA A 179 10.38 9.68 3.60
N ALA A 180 11.44 10.25 2.98
CA ALA A 180 12.74 10.42 3.64
C ALA A 180 12.65 11.34 4.87
N LYS A 181 11.83 12.40 4.82
CA LYS A 181 11.60 13.31 5.98
C LYS A 181 10.95 12.57 7.16
N HIS A 182 10.14 11.54 6.86
CA HIS A 182 9.47 10.70 7.83
C HIS A 182 10.26 9.44 8.21
N HIS A 183 11.49 9.27 7.69
CA HIS A 183 12.33 8.07 7.85
C HIS A 183 11.62 6.79 7.34
N ILE A 184 10.97 6.87 6.19
CA ILE A 184 10.26 5.76 5.57
C ILE A 184 10.98 5.32 4.30
N MET A 185 11.24 4.03 4.18
CA MET A 185 11.74 3.38 2.98
C MET A 185 10.61 3.21 1.96
N VAL A 186 10.93 3.32 0.67
CA VAL A 186 9.95 3.21 -0.42
C VAL A 186 10.32 2.05 -1.33
N ASN A 187 9.36 1.14 -1.54
CA ASN A 187 9.35 0.14 -2.60
C ASN A 187 8.31 0.59 -3.64
N ALA A 188 8.78 1.23 -4.72
CA ALA A 188 7.93 1.85 -5.72
C ALA A 188 7.51 0.82 -6.79
N HIS A 189 6.19 0.63 -6.97
CA HIS A 189 5.60 -0.19 -8.02
C HIS A 189 4.94 0.68 -9.10
N GLU A 190 4.89 0.18 -10.35
CA GLU A 190 4.41 0.88 -11.55
C GLU A 190 5.04 2.27 -11.76
N ALA A 191 6.17 2.52 -11.12
CA ALA A 191 6.90 3.78 -11.20
C ALA A 191 7.79 3.85 -12.44
N THR A 192 8.42 5.01 -12.64
CA THR A 192 9.41 5.17 -13.71
C THR A 192 10.63 4.26 -13.48
N ARG A 193 11.33 3.93 -14.55
CA ARG A 193 12.57 3.16 -14.48
C ARG A 193 13.60 3.83 -13.58
N PRO A 194 14.46 3.07 -12.89
CA PRO A 194 15.51 3.62 -12.05
C PRO A 194 16.45 4.51 -12.85
N THR A 195 16.63 5.75 -12.42
CA THR A 195 17.49 6.77 -13.04
C THR A 195 18.70 7.11 -12.19
N GLY A 196 18.96 6.31 -11.14
CA GLY A 196 20.01 6.57 -10.15
C GLY A 196 19.56 7.46 -8.99
N ILE A 197 18.27 7.79 -8.90
CA ILE A 197 17.69 8.60 -7.82
C ILE A 197 17.94 7.96 -6.43
N CYS A 198 18.01 6.62 -6.35
CA CYS A 198 18.35 5.89 -5.13
C CYS A 198 19.76 6.20 -4.58
N ARG A 199 20.65 6.79 -5.37
CA ARG A 199 21.95 7.29 -4.89
C ARG A 199 21.84 8.60 -4.13
N THR A 200 20.89 9.45 -4.53
CA THR A 200 20.58 10.71 -3.83
C THR A 200 19.63 10.47 -2.67
N TRP A 201 18.65 9.63 -2.90
CA TRP A 201 17.60 9.26 -1.94
C TRP A 201 17.64 7.75 -1.65
N PRO A 202 18.55 7.28 -0.80
CA PRO A 202 18.75 5.84 -0.58
C PRO A 202 17.59 5.14 0.13
N ASN A 203 16.59 5.88 0.59
CA ASN A 203 15.33 5.33 1.07
C ASN A 203 14.45 4.78 -0.06
N LEU A 204 14.72 5.06 -1.34
CA LEU A 204 14.15 4.30 -2.45
C LEU A 204 14.90 2.96 -2.54
N VAL A 205 14.39 1.96 -1.85
CA VAL A 205 15.03 0.65 -1.68
C VAL A 205 14.59 -0.39 -2.70
N GLY A 206 13.44 -0.19 -3.33
CA GLY A 206 12.89 -1.06 -4.36
C GLY A 206 12.21 -0.26 -5.46
N ASN A 207 12.26 -0.79 -6.68
CA ASN A 207 11.58 -0.22 -7.84
C ASN A 207 11.17 -1.35 -8.77
N GLU A 208 9.84 -1.61 -8.83
CA GLU A 208 9.29 -2.53 -9.79
C GLU A 208 8.99 -1.79 -11.08
N SER A 209 9.66 -2.19 -12.15
CA SER A 209 9.47 -1.64 -13.49
C SER A 209 9.49 -2.70 -14.58
N ALA A 210 9.19 -3.94 -14.19
CA ALA A 210 9.14 -5.10 -15.07
C ALA A 210 7.94 -5.99 -14.70
N ARG A 211 7.51 -6.82 -15.66
CA ARG A 211 6.45 -7.79 -15.45
C ARG A 211 6.85 -8.81 -14.39
N GLY A 212 6.03 -8.96 -13.38
CA GLY A 212 6.24 -9.88 -12.26
C GLY A 212 5.61 -11.26 -12.48
N THR A 213 5.86 -12.16 -11.52
CA THR A 213 5.35 -13.54 -11.53
C THR A 213 3.83 -13.65 -11.37
N GLU A 214 3.15 -12.58 -10.94
CA GLU A 214 1.69 -12.53 -10.89
C GLU A 214 1.03 -12.84 -12.23
N TYR A 215 1.70 -12.53 -13.32
CA TYR A 215 1.21 -12.83 -14.67
C TYR A 215 1.16 -14.32 -15.01
N GLU A 216 1.73 -15.17 -14.18
CA GLU A 216 1.59 -16.61 -14.29
C GLU A 216 0.24 -17.10 -13.73
N ALA A 217 -0.52 -16.23 -13.04
CA ALA A 217 -1.82 -16.53 -12.48
C ALA A 217 -3.01 -16.22 -13.43
N PHE A 218 -2.76 -15.67 -14.64
CA PHE A 218 -3.77 -15.24 -15.60
C PHE A 218 -3.68 -16.03 -16.92
#